data_f0c9be52bed0ef642b00325ee754eae2
#
_entry.id   f0c9be52bed0ef642b00325ee754eae2
#
_cell.length_a   1.000
_cell.length_b   1.000
_cell.length_c   1.000
_cell.angle_alpha   90.00
_cell.angle_beta   90.00
_cell.angle_gamma   90.00
#
_symmetry.space_group_name_H-M   'P 1'
#
loop_
_entity.id
_entity.type
_entity.pdbx_description
1 polymer ?
#
loop_
_entity_poly.entity_id
_entity_poly.type
_entity_poly.pdbx_seq_one_letter_code
_entity_poly.pdbx_strand_id
1 'polypeptide(L)'
;MNELRPKLFDVMKGYTKEQLIKDIISGIIVAIIALPLSIALAIASGVGPEQGLYTAIIAGFFISFFGGSRVQIGGPTAAFVVIIYGIVEQYGTDGLIVATILAGIILVIMGICRFGSLIKYIPYTITTGFTCGIAVTLFVGQLKDFFGLEIASVPSEFLNKVIAYVQNISTINLTSTIIGVVAII
;
A
#
# COMPACT_ATOMS: atom_id res chain seq x y z
N MET A 1 32.06 -0.29 -1.90
CA MET A 1 30.98 0.63 -2.29
C MET A 1 30.14 0.90 -1.05
N ASN A 2 29.89 2.18 -0.71
CA ASN A 2 29.07 2.53 0.46
C ASN A 2 27.60 2.17 0.16
N GLU A 3 27.17 1.00 0.64
CA GLU A 3 25.81 0.47 0.41
C GLU A 3 24.71 1.33 1.04
N LEU A 4 25.07 2.23 1.95
CA LEU A 4 24.15 3.16 2.62
C LEU A 4 23.97 4.52 1.91
N ARG A 5 24.64 4.70 0.74
CA ARG A 5 24.52 5.97 0.01
C ARG A 5 23.28 5.96 -0.86
N PRO A 6 22.41 7.00 -0.77
CA PRO A 6 21.25 7.12 -1.64
C PRO A 6 21.65 7.08 -3.13
N LYS A 7 20.93 6.31 -3.91
CA LYS A 7 21.22 6.07 -5.33
C LYS A 7 21.07 7.32 -6.18
N LEU A 8 20.27 8.26 -5.73
CA LEU A 8 20.07 9.57 -6.36
C LEU A 8 21.40 10.27 -6.68
N PHE A 9 22.33 10.32 -5.72
CA PHE A 9 23.63 10.99 -5.91
C PHE A 9 24.53 10.32 -6.96
N ASP A 10 24.33 9.02 -7.20
CA ASP A 10 25.08 8.30 -8.24
C ASP A 10 24.46 8.52 -9.62
N VAL A 11 23.12 8.58 -9.67
CA VAL A 11 22.36 8.76 -10.93
C VAL A 11 22.51 10.19 -11.46
N MET A 12 22.57 11.20 -10.58
CA MET A 12 22.75 12.58 -11.00
C MET A 12 24.09 12.88 -11.68
N LYS A 13 25.09 11.99 -11.53
CA LYS A 13 26.34 12.09 -12.26
C LYS A 13 26.11 11.72 -13.73
N GLY A 14 26.14 12.71 -14.61
CA GLY A 14 25.90 12.51 -16.05
C GLY A 14 24.42 12.55 -16.47
N TYR A 15 23.56 13.07 -15.61
CA TYR A 15 22.12 13.23 -15.89
C TYR A 15 21.86 14.25 -17.00
N THR A 16 21.14 13.87 -18.04
CA THR A 16 20.88 14.71 -19.22
C THR A 16 19.51 15.36 -19.16
N LYS A 17 19.33 16.48 -19.90
CA LYS A 17 18.02 17.13 -20.02
C LYS A 17 16.95 16.22 -20.62
N GLU A 18 17.34 15.35 -21.54
CA GLU A 18 16.42 14.39 -22.16
C GLU A 18 15.91 13.36 -21.14
N GLN A 19 16.80 12.88 -20.26
CA GLN A 19 16.43 11.99 -19.14
C GLN A 19 15.48 12.70 -18.18
N LEU A 20 15.76 13.97 -17.84
CA LEU A 20 14.88 14.76 -16.97
C LEU A 20 13.45 14.85 -17.50
N ILE A 21 13.29 15.13 -18.79
CA ILE A 21 11.96 15.23 -19.40
C ILE A 21 11.23 13.88 -19.33
N LYS A 22 11.92 12.77 -19.65
CA LYS A 22 11.34 11.42 -19.56
C LYS A 22 10.94 11.07 -18.13
N ASP A 23 11.76 11.42 -17.15
CA ASP A 23 11.49 11.15 -15.74
C ASP A 23 10.32 12.00 -15.21
N ILE A 24 10.20 13.27 -15.63
CA ILE A 24 9.06 14.11 -15.28
C ILE A 24 7.76 13.53 -15.84
N ILE A 25 7.74 13.13 -17.12
CA ILE A 25 6.55 12.52 -17.75
C ILE A 25 6.17 11.24 -17.03
N SER A 26 7.15 10.36 -16.75
CA SER A 26 6.93 9.12 -16.01
C SER A 26 6.41 9.39 -14.59
N GLY A 27 6.95 10.40 -13.92
CA GLY A 27 6.51 10.83 -12.59
C GLY A 27 5.06 11.32 -12.57
N ILE A 28 4.64 12.08 -13.58
CA ILE A 28 3.25 12.54 -13.73
C ILE A 28 2.31 11.35 -13.93
N ILE A 29 2.67 10.40 -14.81
CA ILE A 29 1.87 9.19 -15.05
C ILE A 29 1.70 8.38 -13.75
N VAL A 30 2.80 8.18 -13.03
CA VAL A 30 2.77 7.46 -11.75
C VAL A 30 1.93 8.20 -10.71
N ALA A 31 2.02 9.52 -10.61
CA ALA A 31 1.23 10.32 -9.69
C ALA A 31 -0.28 10.19 -9.96
N ILE A 32 -0.69 10.22 -11.23
CA ILE A 32 -2.10 10.04 -11.62
C ILE A 32 -2.65 8.68 -11.15
N ILE A 33 -1.84 7.63 -11.16
CA ILE A 33 -2.23 6.30 -10.72
C ILE A 33 -2.13 6.17 -9.19
N ALA A 34 -1.08 6.73 -8.59
CA ALA A 34 -0.79 6.56 -7.17
C ALA A 34 -1.78 7.31 -6.26
N LEU A 35 -2.27 8.48 -6.65
CA LEU A 35 -3.16 9.29 -5.82
C LEU A 35 -4.50 8.59 -5.52
N PRO A 36 -5.27 8.13 -6.52
CA PRO A 36 -6.52 7.39 -6.25
C PRO A 36 -6.27 6.11 -5.46
N LEU A 37 -5.21 5.38 -5.79
CA LEU A 37 -4.84 4.15 -5.08
C LEU A 37 -4.55 4.43 -3.59
N SER A 38 -3.83 5.51 -3.29
CA SER A 38 -3.49 5.89 -1.91
C SER A 38 -4.72 6.27 -1.11
N ILE A 39 -5.68 6.98 -1.72
CA ILE A 39 -6.97 7.32 -1.13
C ILE A 39 -7.77 6.05 -0.82
N ALA A 40 -7.88 5.14 -1.80
CA ALA A 40 -8.63 3.90 -1.63
C ALA A 40 -8.05 3.03 -0.51
N LEU A 41 -6.72 2.89 -0.45
CA LEU A 41 -6.06 2.10 0.60
C LEU A 41 -6.14 2.76 1.98
N ALA A 42 -6.16 4.10 2.07
CA ALA A 42 -6.38 4.81 3.32
C ALA A 42 -7.77 4.52 3.88
N ILE A 43 -8.80 4.66 3.04
CA ILE A 43 -10.19 4.36 3.42
C ILE A 43 -10.33 2.88 3.83
N ALA A 44 -9.75 1.96 3.06
CA ALA A 44 -9.75 0.53 3.38
C ALA A 44 -9.02 0.22 4.70
N SER A 45 -8.08 1.06 5.11
CA SER A 45 -7.33 0.94 6.37
C SER A 45 -8.03 1.62 7.55
N GLY A 46 -9.23 2.20 7.37
CA GLY A 46 -9.98 2.86 8.41
C GLY A 46 -9.50 4.27 8.76
N VAL A 47 -8.66 4.88 7.91
CA VAL A 47 -8.21 6.27 8.06
C VAL A 47 -8.81 7.17 6.97
N GLY A 48 -8.76 8.49 7.16
CA GLY A 48 -9.31 9.42 6.18
C GLY A 48 -8.53 9.47 4.87
N PRO A 49 -9.17 9.86 3.77
CA PRO A 49 -8.54 9.97 2.45
C PRO A 49 -7.35 10.93 2.43
N GLU A 50 -7.38 11.96 3.28
CA GLU A 50 -6.33 12.97 3.41
C GLU A 50 -5.01 12.37 3.91
N GLN A 51 -5.06 11.44 4.87
CA GLN A 51 -3.90 10.72 5.38
C GLN A 51 -3.24 9.87 4.28
N GLY A 52 -4.04 9.30 3.38
CA GLY A 52 -3.54 8.59 2.20
C GLY A 52 -2.76 9.51 1.27
N LEU A 53 -3.28 10.71 0.99
CA LEU A 53 -2.61 11.70 0.15
C LEU A 53 -1.31 12.20 0.80
N TYR A 54 -1.33 12.57 2.08
CA TYR A 54 -0.13 13.01 2.79
C TYR A 54 0.94 11.92 2.82
N THR A 55 0.54 10.67 3.04
CA THR A 55 1.47 9.53 3.01
C THR A 55 2.07 9.35 1.62
N ALA A 56 1.27 9.40 0.56
CA ALA A 56 1.75 9.28 -0.81
C ALA A 56 2.78 10.35 -1.16
N ILE A 57 2.52 11.61 -0.78
CA ILE A 57 3.40 12.74 -1.10
C ILE A 57 4.67 12.68 -0.26
N ILE A 58 4.53 12.62 1.06
CA ILE A 58 5.66 12.75 2.00
C ILE A 58 6.52 11.49 1.97
N ALA A 59 5.92 10.31 2.19
CA ALA A 59 6.67 9.06 2.20
C ALA A 59 7.22 8.73 0.82
N GLY A 60 6.45 8.96 -0.25
CA GLY A 60 6.90 8.76 -1.63
C GLY A 60 8.13 9.61 -1.95
N PHE A 61 8.15 10.87 -1.53
CA PHE A 61 9.31 11.75 -1.69
C PHE A 61 10.53 11.22 -0.91
N PHE A 62 10.39 10.94 0.37
CA PHE A 62 11.53 10.49 1.20
C PHE A 62 12.06 9.12 0.76
N ILE A 63 11.19 8.18 0.38
CA ILE A 63 11.60 6.86 -0.12
C ILE A 63 12.35 7.00 -1.44
N SER A 64 11.90 7.86 -2.34
CA SER A 64 12.59 8.11 -3.62
C SER A 64 13.92 8.85 -3.41
N PHE A 65 13.97 9.79 -2.47
CA PHE A 65 15.17 10.59 -2.19
C PHE A 65 16.29 9.76 -1.53
N PHE A 66 15.93 8.95 -0.51
CA PHE A 66 16.89 8.13 0.23
C PHE A 66 17.03 6.70 -0.33
N GLY A 67 16.24 6.33 -1.30
CA GLY A 67 16.17 4.98 -1.83
C GLY A 67 17.46 4.48 -2.47
N GLY A 68 17.64 3.18 -2.44
CA GLY A 68 18.78 2.47 -3.05
C GLY A 68 18.51 1.96 -4.47
N SER A 69 17.29 2.13 -5.00
CA SER A 69 16.87 1.69 -6.33
C SER A 69 16.73 2.86 -7.29
N ARG A 70 16.95 2.61 -8.59
CA ARG A 70 16.76 3.62 -9.65
C ARG A 70 15.33 3.66 -10.18
N VAL A 71 14.55 2.61 -9.95
CA VAL A 71 13.26 2.37 -10.62
C VAL A 71 12.14 2.02 -9.65
N GLN A 72 12.36 2.18 -8.35
CA GLN A 72 11.37 1.85 -7.33
C GLN A 72 10.74 3.12 -6.78
N ILE A 73 9.41 3.14 -6.72
CA ILE A 73 8.62 4.17 -6.08
C ILE A 73 7.98 3.55 -4.83
N GLY A 74 8.13 4.24 -3.70
CA GLY A 74 7.45 3.84 -2.47
C GLY A 74 6.01 4.34 -2.44
N GLY A 75 5.11 3.56 -1.85
CA GLY A 75 3.72 3.94 -1.71
C GLY A 75 2.97 2.99 -0.78
N PRO A 76 1.71 3.29 -0.47
CA PRO A 76 0.88 2.42 0.35
C PRO A 76 0.71 1.06 -0.32
N THR A 77 0.66 0.01 0.49
CA THR A 77 0.46 -1.36 0.01
C THR A 77 -0.73 -1.99 0.71
N ALA A 78 -1.51 -2.69 -0.08
CA ALA A 78 -2.67 -3.43 0.40
C ALA A 78 -2.33 -4.57 1.38
N ALA A 79 -1.10 -5.05 1.37
CA ALA A 79 -0.64 -6.10 2.30
C ALA A 79 -0.81 -5.71 3.78
N PHE A 80 -0.70 -4.43 4.09
CA PHE A 80 -0.80 -3.93 5.47
C PHE A 80 -2.18 -3.39 5.84
N VAL A 81 -3.13 -3.30 4.92
CA VAL A 81 -4.47 -2.76 5.17
C VAL A 81 -5.14 -3.43 6.37
N VAL A 82 -5.11 -4.75 6.44
CA VAL A 82 -5.74 -5.51 7.54
C VAL A 82 -5.09 -5.21 8.88
N ILE A 83 -3.75 -5.11 8.91
CA ILE A 83 -2.98 -4.82 10.12
C ILE A 83 -3.26 -3.38 10.59
N ILE A 84 -3.21 -2.43 9.68
CA ILE A 84 -3.47 -1.01 9.97
C ILE A 84 -4.90 -0.83 10.45
N TYR A 85 -5.87 -1.44 9.76
CA TYR A 85 -7.27 -1.40 10.16
C TYR A 85 -7.48 -1.92 11.59
N GLY A 86 -6.88 -3.06 11.94
CA GLY A 86 -6.96 -3.63 13.29
C GLY A 86 -6.34 -2.71 14.36
N ILE A 87 -5.25 -2.00 14.05
CA ILE A 87 -4.64 -1.02 14.97
C ILE A 87 -5.57 0.19 15.13
N VAL A 88 -6.11 0.72 14.05
CA VAL A 88 -7.01 1.88 14.07
C VAL A 88 -8.30 1.55 14.82
N GLU A 89 -8.86 0.36 14.63
CA GLU A 89 -10.07 -0.11 15.32
C GLU A 89 -9.86 -0.22 16.84
N GLN A 90 -8.70 -0.70 17.29
CA GLN A 90 -8.42 -0.91 18.71
C GLN A 90 -7.84 0.31 19.43
N TYR A 91 -6.98 1.06 18.77
CA TYR A 91 -6.17 2.13 19.39
C TYR A 91 -6.33 3.51 18.76
N GLY A 92 -7.18 3.61 17.72
CA GLY A 92 -7.37 4.86 17.00
C GLY A 92 -6.16 5.28 16.15
N THR A 93 -6.22 6.49 15.62
CA THR A 93 -5.15 7.08 14.80
C THR A 93 -3.87 7.36 15.62
N ASP A 94 -3.99 7.67 16.90
CA ASP A 94 -2.84 7.91 17.78
C ASP A 94 -2.03 6.63 17.99
N GLY A 95 -2.71 5.49 18.18
CA GLY A 95 -2.06 4.19 18.23
C GLY A 95 -1.34 3.83 16.92
N LEU A 96 -1.91 4.19 15.80
CA LEU A 96 -1.28 4.00 14.48
C LEU A 96 0.00 4.82 14.35
N ILE A 97 0.01 6.07 14.82
CA ILE A 97 1.21 6.93 14.80
C ILE A 97 2.34 6.30 15.61
N VAL A 98 2.05 5.85 16.83
CA VAL A 98 3.05 5.20 17.70
C VAL A 98 3.59 3.91 17.04
N ALA A 99 2.70 3.07 16.52
CA ALA A 99 3.08 1.83 15.83
C ALA A 99 3.97 2.11 14.61
N THR A 100 3.66 3.14 13.84
CA THR A 100 4.44 3.54 12.66
C THR A 100 5.83 4.05 13.03
N ILE A 101 5.95 4.85 14.10
CA ILE A 101 7.25 5.33 14.60
C ILE A 101 8.10 4.14 15.06
N LEU A 102 7.53 3.22 15.84
CA LEU A 102 8.24 2.02 16.30
C LEU A 102 8.68 1.14 15.13
N ALA A 103 7.82 0.90 14.15
CA ALA A 103 8.16 0.17 12.95
C ALA A 103 9.30 0.86 12.18
N GLY A 104 9.27 2.19 12.06
CA GLY A 104 10.33 2.97 11.44
C GLY A 104 11.68 2.81 12.15
N ILE A 105 11.71 2.86 13.47
CA ILE A 105 12.92 2.64 14.26
C ILE A 105 13.48 1.22 14.03
N ILE A 106 12.61 0.21 14.06
CA ILE A 106 13.01 -1.19 13.80
C ILE A 106 13.60 -1.33 12.41
N LEU A 107 12.96 -0.75 11.39
CA LEU A 107 13.44 -0.80 10.00
C LEU A 107 14.81 -0.12 9.84
N VAL A 108 15.05 1.01 10.53
CA VAL A 108 16.37 1.68 10.53
C VAL A 108 17.43 0.78 11.15
N ILE A 109 17.14 0.16 12.29
CA ILE A 109 18.06 -0.79 12.94
C ILE A 109 18.37 -1.97 12.01
N MET A 110 17.35 -2.57 11.41
CA MET A 110 17.51 -3.66 10.44
C MET A 110 18.35 -3.24 9.22
N GLY A 111 18.17 -2.02 8.75
CA GLY A 111 18.95 -1.43 7.66
C GLY A 111 20.43 -1.32 8.02
N ILE A 112 20.75 -0.80 9.21
CA ILE A 112 22.13 -0.68 9.73
C ILE A 112 22.75 -2.06 9.91
N CYS A 113 21.99 -3.04 10.42
CA CYS A 113 22.42 -4.43 10.56
C CYS A 113 22.51 -5.19 9.21
N ARG A 114 22.18 -4.56 8.09
CA ARG A 114 22.20 -5.14 6.73
C ARG A 114 21.30 -6.37 6.58
N PHE A 115 20.19 -6.43 7.30
CA PHE A 115 19.25 -7.55 7.22
C PHE A 115 18.61 -7.68 5.82
N GLY A 116 18.62 -6.64 5.00
CA GLY A 116 18.20 -6.73 3.60
C GLY A 116 18.95 -7.81 2.80
N SER A 117 20.18 -8.17 3.19
CA SER A 117 20.91 -9.26 2.55
C SER A 117 20.33 -10.66 2.83
N LEU A 118 19.48 -10.79 3.86
CA LEU A 118 18.83 -12.06 4.21
C LEU A 118 17.71 -12.43 3.23
N ILE A 119 17.19 -11.47 2.46
CA ILE A 119 16.13 -11.69 1.45
C ILE A 119 16.53 -12.76 0.45
N LYS A 120 17.82 -12.85 0.09
CA LYS A 120 18.34 -13.87 -0.84
C LYS A 120 18.16 -15.31 -0.36
N TYR A 121 17.94 -15.52 0.93
CA TYR A 121 17.72 -16.85 1.52
C TYR A 121 16.24 -17.21 1.60
N ILE A 122 15.33 -16.28 1.28
CA ILE A 122 13.88 -16.55 1.28
C ILE A 122 13.54 -17.33 0.01
N PRO A 123 13.02 -18.56 0.12
CA PRO A 123 12.60 -19.33 -1.04
C PRO A 123 11.50 -18.62 -1.85
N TYR A 124 11.57 -18.75 -3.17
CA TYR A 124 10.57 -18.18 -4.09
C TYR A 124 9.13 -18.58 -3.77
N THR A 125 8.94 -19.82 -3.30
CA THR A 125 7.63 -20.34 -2.90
C THR A 125 6.99 -19.55 -1.77
N ILE A 126 7.79 -19.04 -0.81
CA ILE A 126 7.29 -18.21 0.30
C ILE A 126 6.82 -16.86 -0.23
N THR A 127 7.61 -16.22 -1.08
CA THR A 127 7.24 -14.91 -1.66
C THR A 127 6.02 -15.01 -2.56
N THR A 128 5.91 -16.08 -3.34
CA THR A 128 4.73 -16.35 -4.18
C THR A 128 3.49 -16.62 -3.34
N GLY A 129 3.59 -17.46 -2.30
CA GLY A 129 2.48 -17.74 -1.39
C GLY A 129 1.99 -16.48 -0.67
N PHE A 130 2.92 -15.63 -0.20
CA PHE A 130 2.60 -14.34 0.41
C PHE A 130 1.85 -13.42 -0.57
N THR A 131 2.33 -13.31 -1.80
CA THR A 131 1.69 -12.47 -2.83
C THR A 131 0.29 -12.98 -3.19
N CYS A 132 0.13 -14.31 -3.34
CA CYS A 132 -1.18 -14.92 -3.58
C CYS A 132 -2.15 -14.67 -2.41
N GLY A 133 -1.68 -14.80 -1.18
CA GLY A 133 -2.49 -14.51 0.02
C GLY A 133 -2.97 -13.06 0.06
N ILE A 134 -2.11 -12.11 -0.28
CA ILE A 134 -2.47 -10.69 -0.41
C ILE A 134 -3.53 -10.50 -1.50
N ALA A 135 -3.33 -11.10 -2.67
CA ALA A 135 -4.25 -10.98 -3.80
C ALA A 135 -5.65 -11.49 -3.44
N VAL A 136 -5.75 -12.65 -2.77
CA VAL A 136 -7.04 -13.20 -2.30
C VAL A 136 -7.69 -12.29 -1.26
N THR A 137 -6.92 -11.79 -0.30
CA THR A 137 -7.43 -10.89 0.75
C THR A 137 -7.95 -9.59 0.17
N LEU A 138 -7.24 -9.02 -0.80
CA LEU A 138 -7.65 -7.83 -1.53
C LEU A 138 -8.93 -8.08 -2.33
N PHE A 139 -8.96 -9.14 -3.11
CA PHE A 139 -10.11 -9.49 -3.94
C PHE A 139 -11.38 -9.61 -3.07
N VAL A 140 -11.29 -10.36 -1.98
CA VAL A 140 -12.41 -10.50 -1.04
C VAL A 140 -12.76 -9.16 -0.40
N GLY A 141 -11.76 -8.33 -0.06
CA GLY A 141 -11.99 -7.00 0.52
C GLY A 141 -12.79 -6.07 -0.40
N GLN A 142 -12.59 -6.16 -1.71
CA GLN A 142 -13.29 -5.32 -2.69
C GLN A 142 -14.74 -5.76 -2.95
N LEU A 143 -15.13 -6.98 -2.59
CA LEU A 143 -16.49 -7.49 -2.85
C LEU A 143 -17.58 -6.65 -2.16
N LYS A 144 -17.31 -6.13 -0.96
CA LYS A 144 -18.24 -5.25 -0.25
C LYS A 144 -18.61 -4.02 -1.09
N ASP A 145 -17.58 -3.32 -1.56
CA ASP A 145 -17.76 -2.05 -2.28
C ASP A 145 -18.30 -2.30 -3.70
N PHE A 146 -17.83 -3.37 -4.35
CA PHE A 146 -18.30 -3.77 -5.68
C PHE A 146 -19.78 -4.11 -5.70
N PHE A 147 -20.26 -4.87 -4.71
CA PHE A 147 -21.69 -5.20 -4.58
C PHE A 147 -22.49 -4.18 -3.77
N GLY A 148 -21.84 -3.17 -3.19
CA GLY A 148 -22.47 -2.16 -2.36
C GLY A 148 -23.16 -2.76 -1.13
N LEU A 149 -22.51 -3.74 -0.45
CA LEU A 149 -23.09 -4.41 0.71
C LEU A 149 -23.16 -3.48 1.92
N GLU A 150 -24.32 -3.40 2.56
CA GLU A 150 -24.52 -2.62 3.77
C GLU A 150 -24.10 -3.45 5.00
N ILE A 151 -22.85 -3.25 5.44
CA ILE A 151 -22.29 -3.91 6.61
C ILE A 151 -21.75 -2.84 7.55
N ALA A 152 -22.34 -2.72 8.73
CA ALA A 152 -22.02 -1.68 9.71
C ALA A 152 -20.57 -1.74 10.22
N SER A 153 -20.05 -2.94 10.43
CA SER A 153 -18.66 -3.17 10.83
C SER A 153 -18.13 -4.41 10.11
N VAL A 154 -17.05 -4.24 9.33
CA VAL A 154 -16.42 -5.35 8.62
C VAL A 154 -15.36 -5.98 9.52
N PRO A 155 -15.49 -7.26 9.89
CA PRO A 155 -14.48 -7.92 10.70
C PRO A 155 -13.09 -7.87 10.05
N SER A 156 -12.05 -7.67 10.86
CA SER A 156 -10.66 -7.67 10.40
C SER A 156 -10.17 -9.07 9.98
N GLU A 157 -10.70 -10.11 10.61
CA GLU A 157 -10.36 -11.49 10.28
C GLU A 157 -10.97 -11.96 8.96
N PHE A 158 -10.17 -12.63 8.13
CA PHE A 158 -10.57 -13.06 6.79
C PHE A 158 -11.83 -13.94 6.76
N LEU A 159 -11.89 -14.96 7.60
CA LEU A 159 -13.03 -15.90 7.65
C LEU A 159 -14.32 -15.20 8.10
N ASN A 160 -14.24 -14.40 9.16
CA ASN A 160 -15.37 -13.63 9.68
C ASN A 160 -15.87 -12.61 8.66
N LYS A 161 -14.96 -12.01 7.88
CA LYS A 161 -15.28 -11.13 6.76
C LYS A 161 -16.09 -11.83 5.68
N VAL A 162 -15.66 -13.02 5.25
CA VAL A 162 -16.40 -13.81 4.24
C VAL A 162 -17.78 -14.20 4.76
N ILE A 163 -17.88 -14.64 6.01
CA ILE A 163 -19.18 -14.97 6.65
C ILE A 163 -20.10 -13.75 6.68
N ALA A 164 -19.56 -12.58 7.08
CA ALA A 164 -20.35 -11.33 7.10
C ALA A 164 -20.87 -10.94 5.70
N TYR A 165 -20.10 -11.15 4.65
CA TYR A 165 -20.52 -10.89 3.28
C TYR A 165 -21.64 -11.84 2.83
N VAL A 166 -21.52 -13.14 3.13
CA VAL A 166 -22.55 -14.12 2.80
C VAL A 166 -23.85 -13.82 3.56
N GLN A 167 -23.78 -13.45 4.83
CA GLN A 167 -24.95 -13.11 5.65
C GLN A 167 -25.66 -11.85 5.14
N ASN A 168 -24.94 -10.89 4.57
CA ASN A 168 -25.49 -9.63 4.07
C ASN A 168 -25.67 -9.61 2.54
N ILE A 169 -25.65 -10.76 1.88
CA ILE A 169 -25.77 -10.85 0.42
C ILE A 169 -27.11 -10.29 -0.09
N SER A 170 -28.14 -10.30 0.74
CA SER A 170 -29.47 -9.72 0.41
C SER A 170 -29.47 -8.19 0.31
N THR A 171 -28.42 -7.52 0.79
CA THR A 171 -28.28 -6.05 0.75
C THR A 171 -27.57 -5.55 -0.52
N ILE A 172 -27.33 -6.43 -1.52
CA ILE A 172 -26.67 -6.06 -2.78
C ILE A 172 -27.35 -4.84 -3.40
N ASN A 173 -26.55 -3.81 -3.68
CA ASN A 173 -27.00 -2.63 -4.38
C ASN A 173 -26.69 -2.76 -5.88
N LEU A 174 -27.76 -2.90 -6.67
CA LEU A 174 -27.64 -3.07 -8.11
C LEU A 174 -26.94 -1.89 -8.80
N THR A 175 -27.18 -0.68 -8.32
CA THR A 175 -26.53 0.53 -8.88
C THR A 175 -25.01 0.48 -8.70
N SER A 176 -24.53 0.14 -7.50
CA SER A 176 -23.10 -0.01 -7.22
C SER A 176 -22.48 -1.10 -8.07
N THR A 177 -23.17 -2.23 -8.22
CA THR A 177 -22.70 -3.35 -9.05
C THR A 177 -22.59 -2.95 -10.52
N ILE A 178 -23.58 -2.25 -11.07
CA ILE A 178 -23.54 -1.77 -12.47
C ILE A 178 -22.39 -0.81 -12.68
N ILE A 179 -22.19 0.16 -11.77
CA ILE A 179 -21.08 1.10 -11.83
C ILE A 179 -19.74 0.34 -11.79
N GLY A 180 -19.61 -0.64 -10.88
CA GLY A 180 -18.41 -1.47 -10.77
C GLY A 180 -18.11 -2.25 -12.05
N VAL A 181 -19.12 -2.85 -12.66
CA VAL A 181 -18.98 -3.57 -13.93
C VAL A 181 -18.57 -2.64 -15.08
N VAL A 182 -19.23 -1.48 -15.19
CA VAL A 182 -18.90 -0.48 -16.23
C VAL A 182 -17.48 0.08 -16.06
N ALA A 183 -16.99 0.19 -14.82
CA ALA A 183 -15.63 0.68 -14.56
C ALA A 183 -14.53 -0.35 -14.90
N ILE A 184 -14.88 -1.64 -15.03
CA ILE A 184 -13.92 -2.70 -15.37
C ILE A 184 -13.82 -2.89 -16.89
N ILE A 185 -14.87 -2.59 -17.65
CA ILE A 185 -14.92 -2.70 -19.13
C ILE A 185 -14.33 -1.46 -19.78
#